data_ad6eab507d457741a8aa7178b601d9c5
#
_entry.id   ad6eab507d457741a8aa7178b601d9c5
#
_cell.length_a   1.000
_cell.length_b   1.000
_cell.length_c   1.000
_cell.angle_alpha   90.00
_cell.angle_beta   90.00
_cell.angle_gamma   90.00
#
_symmetry.space_group_name_H-M   'P 1'
#
loop_
_entity.id
_entity.type
_entity.pdbx_description
1 polymer ?
#
loop_
_entity_poly.entity_id
_entity_poly.type
_entity_poly.pdbx_seq_one_letter_code
_entity_poly.pdbx_strand_id
1 'polypeptide(L)'
;MNYGNSLTQFRLEPVSGKALPLKAGQTLHITLAEGPQCVDFNCFNLHDYREAMSVGHMRRTGFRAHRGSIIWSKPPRYSPMMVFLEKPDTCVTDLLAARCHATQFEKERGYPGLHTNCQDTFAESIGEYGLCPDDVHDSLNMWMNTGWDDAGNFIPNVRRNTGRKGDTVVLLALMDVLAVPIVCGSGDVSNTSNYWFRPIDIEVRDYSSDSEAATERLLAKHTGFINQRKPEQFRVPPRDSNRECRCDPYYKPKFVNFPIQTRTLNIDLDTQDHDSLQKLVKMGQGQDAEDAFRTAVMTWYTRNKTRQIVPELLDL
;
A
#
# COMPACT_ATOMS: atom_id res chain seq x y z
N MET A 1 -22.96 5.71 6.30
CA MET A 1 -23.39 5.36 4.91
C MET A 1 -23.82 3.91 4.92
N ASN A 2 -24.94 3.61 4.32
CA ASN A 2 -25.35 2.22 4.14
C ASN A 2 -24.61 1.67 2.91
N TYR A 3 -23.74 0.70 3.12
CA TYR A 3 -23.08 -0.02 2.03
C TYR A 3 -23.97 -1.18 1.62
N GLY A 4 -24.07 -1.47 0.33
CA GLY A 4 -24.85 -2.58 -0.20
C GLY A 4 -24.45 -3.95 0.36
N ASN A 5 -25.00 -5.01 -0.21
CA ASN A 5 -24.69 -6.37 0.19
C ASN A 5 -23.21 -6.72 -0.05
N SER A 6 -22.67 -7.58 0.79
CA SER A 6 -21.35 -8.18 0.57
C SER A 6 -21.38 -9.08 -0.66
N LEU A 7 -20.53 -8.81 -1.63
CA LEU A 7 -20.37 -9.62 -2.84
C LEU A 7 -19.29 -10.66 -2.68
N THR A 8 -18.21 -10.28 -2.03
CA THR A 8 -17.08 -11.17 -1.74
C THR A 8 -16.36 -10.69 -0.49
N GLN A 9 -15.90 -11.64 0.29
CA GLN A 9 -15.09 -11.40 1.48
C GLN A 9 -14.04 -12.50 1.61
N PHE A 10 -12.79 -12.10 1.87
CA PHE A 10 -11.71 -13.05 2.09
C PHE A 10 -10.55 -12.37 2.83
N ARG A 11 -9.65 -13.19 3.32
CA ARG A 11 -8.41 -12.74 3.96
C ARG A 11 -7.26 -12.81 2.97
N LEU A 12 -6.47 -11.74 2.92
CA LEU A 12 -5.15 -11.75 2.31
C LEU A 12 -4.11 -12.03 3.39
N GLU A 13 -3.42 -13.14 3.21
CA GLU A 13 -2.34 -13.54 4.10
C GLU A 13 -1.12 -12.61 3.94
N PRO A 14 -0.19 -12.61 4.90
CA PRO A 14 1.05 -11.86 4.78
C PRO A 14 1.73 -12.07 3.43
N VAL A 15 2.25 -10.97 2.86
CA VAL A 15 3.00 -10.99 1.59
C VAL A 15 2.19 -11.55 0.41
N SER A 16 0.91 -11.32 0.41
CA SER A 16 0.03 -11.70 -0.70
C SER A 16 -0.78 -10.51 -1.21
N GLY A 17 -1.39 -10.67 -2.35
CA GLY A 17 -2.25 -9.68 -2.97
C GLY A 17 -3.31 -10.33 -3.85
N LYS A 18 -4.27 -9.55 -4.27
CA LYS A 18 -5.32 -10.00 -5.18
C LYS A 18 -5.80 -8.84 -6.04
N ALA A 19 -5.88 -9.07 -7.34
CA ALA A 19 -6.56 -8.16 -8.24
C ALA A 19 -8.07 -8.45 -8.23
N LEU A 20 -8.87 -7.40 -8.13
CA LEU A 20 -10.32 -7.47 -7.93
C LEU A 20 -11.03 -6.53 -8.91
N PRO A 21 -11.89 -7.04 -9.78
CA PRO A 21 -12.73 -6.19 -10.60
C PRO A 21 -13.86 -5.59 -9.74
N LEU A 22 -13.97 -4.26 -9.78
CA LEU A 22 -15.08 -3.51 -9.19
C LEU A 22 -15.78 -2.71 -10.26
N LYS A 23 -17.11 -2.66 -10.19
CA LYS A 23 -17.91 -1.75 -11.00
C LYS A 23 -18.07 -0.40 -10.33
N ALA A 24 -18.32 0.62 -11.12
CA ALA A 24 -18.68 1.95 -10.61
C ALA A 24 -19.83 1.83 -9.58
N GLY A 25 -19.67 2.52 -8.43
CA GLY A 25 -20.63 2.47 -7.33
C GLY A 25 -20.35 1.39 -6.27
N GLN A 26 -19.55 0.37 -6.59
CA GLN A 26 -19.14 -0.64 -5.60
C GLN A 26 -18.07 -0.11 -4.66
N THR A 27 -18.01 -0.67 -3.45
CA THR A 27 -17.04 -0.27 -2.44
C THR A 27 -16.06 -1.40 -2.11
N LEU A 28 -14.80 -1.03 -1.92
CA LEU A 28 -13.73 -1.90 -1.43
C LEU A 28 -13.43 -1.54 0.01
N HIS A 29 -13.59 -2.49 0.91
CA HIS A 29 -13.25 -2.39 2.31
C HIS A 29 -11.95 -3.13 2.56
N ILE A 30 -10.96 -2.44 3.12
CA ILE A 30 -9.65 -2.99 3.49
C ILE A 30 -9.51 -2.84 4.99
N THR A 31 -9.49 -3.95 5.71
CA THR A 31 -9.48 -3.97 7.18
C THR A 31 -8.22 -4.63 7.71
N LEU A 32 -7.59 -3.99 8.69
CA LEU A 32 -6.47 -4.58 9.42
C LEU A 32 -6.98 -5.70 10.33
N ALA A 33 -6.71 -6.96 9.96
CA ALA A 33 -7.28 -8.11 10.63
C ALA A 33 -6.75 -8.33 12.06
N GLU A 34 -5.46 -8.07 12.28
CA GLU A 34 -4.76 -8.42 13.53
C GLU A 34 -3.97 -7.25 14.14
N GLY A 35 -3.79 -6.16 13.42
CA GLY A 35 -3.05 -4.98 13.90
C GLY A 35 -2.29 -4.26 12.79
N PRO A 36 -1.25 -3.50 13.12
CA PRO A 36 -0.53 -2.66 12.17
C PRO A 36 0.01 -3.44 10.97
N GLN A 37 -0.43 -3.09 9.78
CA GLN A 37 0.05 -3.64 8.52
C GLN A 37 -0.01 -2.55 7.45
N CYS A 38 1.05 -2.38 6.69
CA CYS A 38 1.02 -1.54 5.49
C CYS A 38 0.35 -2.29 4.34
N VAL A 39 -0.54 -1.59 3.68
CA VAL A 39 -1.21 -2.06 2.47
C VAL A 39 -0.81 -1.18 1.31
N ASP A 40 -0.16 -1.76 0.32
CA ASP A 40 0.13 -1.07 -0.91
C ASP A 40 -1.05 -1.29 -1.88
N PHE A 41 -1.41 -0.24 -2.58
CA PHE A 41 -2.59 -0.26 -3.44
C PHE A 41 -2.28 0.25 -4.84
N ASN A 42 -2.74 -0.49 -5.83
CA ASN A 42 -2.76 -0.09 -7.23
C ASN A 42 -4.17 -0.23 -7.81
N CYS A 43 -4.50 0.51 -8.87
CA CYS A 43 -5.69 0.24 -9.65
C CYS A 43 -5.52 0.64 -11.11
N PHE A 44 -6.29 -0.03 -11.97
CA PHE A 44 -6.35 0.14 -13.41
C PHE A 44 -7.81 0.33 -13.85
N ASN A 45 -8.03 0.98 -14.97
CA ASN A 45 -9.33 0.92 -15.64
C ASN A 45 -9.59 -0.53 -16.10
N LEU A 46 -10.69 -1.12 -15.69
CA LEU A 46 -11.02 -2.52 -15.97
C LEU A 46 -11.12 -2.83 -17.47
N HIS A 47 -11.45 -1.84 -18.29
CA HIS A 47 -11.64 -1.98 -19.75
C HIS A 47 -10.41 -1.54 -20.57
N ASP A 48 -9.45 -0.85 -19.93
CA ASP A 48 -8.23 -0.38 -20.60
C ASP A 48 -7.09 -0.22 -19.59
N TYR A 49 -6.30 -1.27 -19.36
CA TYR A 49 -5.22 -1.29 -18.37
C TYR A 49 -4.10 -0.26 -18.62
N ARG A 50 -4.07 0.38 -19.79
CA ARG A 50 -3.16 1.52 -20.03
C ARG A 50 -3.52 2.73 -19.16
N GLU A 51 -4.78 2.81 -18.72
CA GLU A 51 -5.24 3.77 -17.75
C GLU A 51 -5.08 3.21 -16.34
N ALA A 52 -4.01 3.62 -15.69
CA ALA A 52 -3.66 3.23 -14.34
C ALA A 52 -3.63 4.44 -13.42
N MET A 53 -3.80 4.24 -12.13
CA MET A 53 -3.70 5.32 -11.14
C MET A 53 -2.33 5.99 -11.18
N SER A 54 -2.26 7.21 -10.69
CA SER A 54 -1.03 7.98 -10.62
C SER A 54 -0.88 8.69 -9.27
N VAL A 55 -0.04 8.16 -8.40
CA VAL A 55 0.30 8.83 -7.13
C VAL A 55 0.94 10.19 -7.34
N GLY A 56 1.67 10.37 -8.46
CA GLY A 56 2.24 11.65 -8.86
C GLY A 56 1.21 12.74 -9.02
N HIS A 57 0.01 12.41 -9.55
CA HIS A 57 -1.09 13.35 -9.69
C HIS A 57 -1.88 13.54 -8.39
N MET A 58 -1.99 12.50 -7.57
CA MET A 58 -2.58 12.63 -6.23
C MET A 58 -1.80 13.62 -5.37
N ARG A 59 -0.46 13.65 -5.49
CA ARG A 59 0.41 14.60 -4.75
C ARG A 59 0.11 16.07 -5.03
N ARG A 60 -0.54 16.41 -6.13
CA ARG A 60 -0.95 17.79 -6.44
C ARG A 60 -1.96 18.36 -5.45
N THR A 61 -2.73 17.49 -4.79
CA THR A 61 -3.71 17.86 -3.77
C THR A 61 -3.19 17.69 -2.34
N GLY A 62 -1.98 17.13 -2.18
CA GLY A 62 -1.32 16.92 -0.90
C GLY A 62 -0.54 15.61 -0.87
N PHE A 63 0.39 15.50 0.08
CA PHE A 63 1.23 14.31 0.24
C PHE A 63 0.56 13.18 1.07
N ARG A 64 -0.65 13.44 1.55
CA ARG A 64 -1.47 12.49 2.32
C ARG A 64 -2.88 12.46 1.75
N ALA A 65 -3.45 11.27 1.63
CA ALA A 65 -4.86 11.15 1.30
C ALA A 65 -5.71 11.34 2.57
N HIS A 66 -6.86 11.94 2.37
CA HIS A 66 -7.88 12.20 3.38
C HIS A 66 -9.21 11.61 2.92
N ARG A 67 -10.18 11.58 3.80
CA ARG A 67 -11.57 11.30 3.41
C ARG A 67 -11.99 12.29 2.31
N GLY A 68 -12.51 11.79 1.22
CA GLY A 68 -12.85 12.57 0.02
C GLY A 68 -11.71 12.76 -0.98
N SER A 69 -10.48 12.32 -0.69
CA SER A 69 -9.40 12.32 -1.66
C SER A 69 -9.71 11.37 -2.81
N ILE A 70 -9.48 11.83 -4.04
CA ILE A 70 -9.72 11.07 -5.26
C ILE A 70 -8.41 10.45 -5.73
N ILE A 71 -8.49 9.18 -6.10
CA ILE A 71 -7.45 8.46 -6.83
C ILE A 71 -7.64 8.76 -8.31
N TRP A 72 -6.67 9.44 -8.91
CA TRP A 72 -6.69 9.87 -10.31
C TRP A 72 -5.89 8.93 -11.19
N SER A 73 -6.36 8.71 -12.41
CA SER A 73 -5.57 8.03 -13.41
C SER A 73 -4.47 8.94 -13.98
N LYS A 74 -3.47 8.31 -14.59
CA LYS A 74 -2.38 9.04 -15.25
C LYS A 74 -2.86 9.76 -16.53
N PRO A 75 -2.23 10.90 -16.91
CA PRO A 75 -2.44 11.49 -18.21
C PRO A 75 -2.18 10.48 -19.36
N PRO A 76 -2.80 10.66 -20.50
CA PRO A 76 -3.61 11.82 -20.91
C PRO A 76 -5.09 11.74 -20.47
N ARG A 77 -5.54 10.63 -19.87
CA ARG A 77 -6.95 10.43 -19.51
C ARG A 77 -7.35 11.25 -18.30
N TYR A 78 -6.60 11.13 -17.22
CA TYR A 78 -6.79 11.87 -15.95
C TYR A 78 -8.24 11.78 -15.44
N SER A 79 -8.73 10.56 -15.34
CA SER A 79 -10.08 10.26 -14.86
C SER A 79 -10.10 10.03 -13.35
N PRO A 80 -11.18 10.35 -12.64
CA PRO A 80 -11.37 9.96 -11.25
C PRO A 80 -11.71 8.48 -11.20
N MET A 81 -10.84 7.68 -10.58
CA MET A 81 -10.97 6.23 -10.53
C MET A 81 -11.70 5.75 -9.28
N MET A 82 -11.24 6.20 -8.13
CA MET A 82 -11.81 5.85 -6.83
C MET A 82 -11.74 7.05 -5.88
N VAL A 83 -12.49 6.99 -4.77
CA VAL A 83 -12.48 8.00 -3.72
C VAL A 83 -12.48 7.36 -2.34
N PHE A 84 -11.76 7.95 -1.40
CA PHE A 84 -11.80 7.57 0.01
C PHE A 84 -13.13 8.00 0.63
N LEU A 85 -14.03 7.06 0.91
CA LEU A 85 -15.26 7.32 1.67
C LEU A 85 -14.98 7.34 3.17
N GLU A 86 -14.20 6.38 3.64
CA GLU A 86 -13.80 6.28 5.03
C GLU A 86 -12.31 6.01 5.13
N LYS A 87 -11.68 6.65 6.08
CA LYS A 87 -10.27 6.48 6.40
C LYS A 87 -10.07 6.82 7.88
N PRO A 88 -9.67 5.86 8.72
CA PRO A 88 -9.40 6.14 10.12
C PRO A 88 -8.18 7.06 10.27
N ASP A 89 -8.14 7.86 11.33
CA ASP A 89 -7.00 8.77 11.60
C ASP A 89 -5.68 8.02 11.77
N THR A 90 -5.74 6.78 12.23
CA THR A 90 -4.60 5.85 12.32
C THR A 90 -4.03 5.46 10.98
N CYS A 91 -4.79 5.57 9.89
CA CYS A 91 -4.32 5.30 8.54
C CYS A 91 -3.55 6.50 7.99
N VAL A 92 -2.28 6.60 8.31
CA VAL A 92 -1.37 7.50 7.60
C VAL A 92 -1.12 6.92 6.22
N THR A 93 -1.43 7.69 5.18
CA THR A 93 -1.14 7.29 3.79
C THR A 93 0.18 7.88 3.34
N ASP A 94 0.87 7.19 2.47
CA ASP A 94 2.08 7.68 1.84
C ASP A 94 1.96 7.64 0.31
N LEU A 95 2.42 8.71 -0.33
CA LEU A 95 2.41 8.90 -1.78
C LEU A 95 3.82 9.14 -2.34
N LEU A 96 4.86 9.02 -1.52
CA LEU A 96 6.23 9.39 -1.87
C LEU A 96 7.14 8.18 -1.98
N ALA A 97 7.02 7.22 -1.07
CA ALA A 97 7.83 6.02 -1.09
C ALA A 97 7.40 5.12 -2.25
N ALA A 98 8.35 4.79 -3.09
CA ALA A 98 8.17 3.77 -4.11
C ALA A 98 7.96 2.39 -3.46
N ARG A 99 7.30 1.50 -4.19
CA ARG A 99 7.18 0.09 -3.79
C ARG A 99 8.56 -0.55 -3.65
N CYS A 100 8.72 -1.40 -2.66
CA CYS A 100 9.96 -2.15 -2.49
C CYS A 100 10.13 -3.22 -3.58
N HIS A 101 11.37 -3.58 -3.86
CA HIS A 101 11.75 -4.58 -4.85
C HIS A 101 12.97 -5.40 -4.40
N ALA A 102 13.18 -6.57 -5.03
CA ALA A 102 14.20 -7.53 -4.62
C ALA A 102 15.61 -6.93 -4.54
N THR A 103 16.02 -6.15 -5.55
CA THR A 103 17.35 -5.53 -5.60
C THR A 103 17.61 -4.57 -4.43
N GLN A 104 16.57 -3.87 -3.97
CA GLN A 104 16.67 -2.98 -2.81
C GLN A 104 17.05 -3.75 -1.54
N PHE A 105 16.43 -4.91 -1.33
CA PHE A 105 16.76 -5.74 -0.17
C PHE A 105 18.16 -6.33 -0.25
N GLU A 106 18.54 -6.80 -1.41
CA GLU A 106 19.85 -7.40 -1.64
C GLU A 106 20.98 -6.37 -1.51
N LYS A 107 20.89 -5.26 -2.24
CA LYS A 107 22.01 -4.28 -2.35
C LYS A 107 22.00 -3.23 -1.25
N GLU A 108 20.84 -2.66 -0.93
CA GLU A 108 20.77 -1.56 0.03
C GLU A 108 20.66 -2.03 1.48
N ARG A 109 20.05 -3.20 1.70
CA ARG A 109 19.79 -3.73 3.04
C ARG A 109 20.64 -4.94 3.39
N GLY A 110 21.45 -5.45 2.44
CA GLY A 110 22.38 -6.55 2.66
C GLY A 110 21.71 -7.87 3.04
N TYR A 111 20.49 -8.13 2.54
CA TYR A 111 19.84 -9.41 2.76
C TYR A 111 20.51 -10.48 1.88
N PRO A 112 20.99 -11.58 2.47
CA PRO A 112 21.56 -12.67 1.71
C PRO A 112 20.44 -13.48 1.05
N GLY A 113 20.16 -13.22 -0.19
CA GLY A 113 19.15 -13.93 -0.96
C GLY A 113 17.88 -13.13 -1.23
N LEU A 114 16.86 -13.84 -1.70
CA LEU A 114 15.61 -13.23 -2.14
C LEU A 114 14.74 -12.90 -0.94
N HIS A 115 14.34 -11.64 -0.82
CA HIS A 115 13.38 -11.19 0.16
C HIS A 115 12.04 -10.91 -0.52
N THR A 116 10.95 -11.18 0.18
CA THR A 116 9.59 -10.81 -0.25
C THR A 116 9.50 -9.30 -0.46
N ASN A 117 8.79 -8.88 -1.49
CA ASN A 117 8.72 -7.48 -1.86
C ASN A 117 7.42 -7.13 -2.60
N CYS A 118 7.08 -5.85 -2.62
CA CYS A 118 5.81 -5.39 -3.18
C CYS A 118 5.76 -5.47 -4.70
N GLN A 119 6.89 -5.27 -5.39
CA GLN A 119 6.96 -5.38 -6.85
C GLN A 119 6.51 -6.77 -7.33
N ASP A 120 7.07 -7.82 -6.73
CA ASP A 120 6.76 -9.21 -7.12
C ASP A 120 5.33 -9.58 -6.70
N THR A 121 4.89 -9.15 -5.51
CA THR A 121 3.51 -9.40 -5.05
C THR A 121 2.46 -8.75 -5.95
N PHE A 122 2.70 -7.51 -6.43
CA PHE A 122 1.82 -6.89 -7.42
C PHE A 122 1.84 -7.65 -8.75
N ALA A 123 3.03 -7.98 -9.26
CA ALA A 123 3.18 -8.70 -10.53
C ALA A 123 2.41 -10.02 -10.53
N GLU A 124 2.51 -10.79 -9.46
CA GLU A 124 1.73 -12.03 -9.29
C GLU A 124 0.22 -11.77 -9.26
N SER A 125 -0.20 -10.74 -8.50
CA SER A 125 -1.62 -10.41 -8.32
C SER A 125 -2.31 -9.99 -9.62
N ILE A 126 -1.60 -9.38 -10.56
CA ILE A 126 -2.15 -8.87 -11.82
C ILE A 126 -1.98 -9.86 -12.99
N GLY A 127 -1.16 -10.89 -12.82
CA GLY A 127 -0.85 -11.86 -13.89
C GLY A 127 -2.07 -12.58 -14.44
N GLU A 128 -3.08 -12.88 -13.61
CA GLU A 128 -4.34 -13.51 -14.04
C GLU A 128 -5.16 -12.64 -15.01
N TYR A 129 -4.88 -11.34 -15.08
CA TYR A 129 -5.51 -10.37 -15.99
C TYR A 129 -4.65 -10.07 -17.22
N GLY A 130 -3.60 -10.86 -17.49
CA GLY A 130 -2.71 -10.67 -18.62
C GLY A 130 -1.80 -9.46 -18.52
N LEU A 131 -1.69 -8.87 -17.32
CA LEU A 131 -0.75 -7.81 -17.01
C LEU A 131 0.61 -8.42 -16.60
N CYS A 132 1.68 -7.67 -16.79
CA CYS A 132 3.03 -8.13 -16.54
C CYS A 132 3.76 -7.26 -15.49
N PRO A 133 4.94 -7.69 -15.02
CA PRO A 133 5.70 -6.92 -14.04
C PRO A 133 5.98 -5.47 -14.42
N ASP A 134 6.10 -5.16 -15.71
CA ASP A 134 6.32 -3.80 -16.20
C ASP A 134 5.08 -2.91 -16.09
N ASP A 135 3.89 -3.50 -15.90
CA ASP A 135 2.66 -2.76 -15.68
C ASP A 135 2.49 -2.32 -14.20
N VAL A 136 3.30 -2.86 -13.30
CA VAL A 136 3.32 -2.46 -11.89
C VAL A 136 3.85 -1.04 -11.79
N HIS A 137 3.06 -0.14 -11.23
CA HIS A 137 3.39 1.27 -11.04
C HIS A 137 3.48 1.63 -9.56
N ASP A 138 3.88 2.87 -9.25
CA ASP A 138 3.99 3.33 -7.87
C ASP A 138 2.66 3.22 -7.15
N SER A 139 2.72 2.70 -5.94
CA SER A 139 1.55 2.40 -5.12
C SER A 139 1.14 3.57 -4.24
N LEU A 140 -0.15 3.61 -3.92
CA LEU A 140 -0.66 4.34 -2.78
C LEU A 140 -0.46 3.45 -1.54
N ASN A 141 0.39 3.89 -0.62
CA ASN A 141 0.71 3.13 0.59
C ASN A 141 -0.22 3.56 1.73
N MET A 142 -1.04 2.64 2.24
CA MET A 142 -1.94 2.85 3.36
C MET A 142 -1.30 2.32 4.64
N TRP A 143 -1.50 3.02 5.75
CA TRP A 143 -0.85 2.73 7.04
C TRP A 143 0.68 2.71 6.94
N MET A 144 1.24 3.58 6.11
CA MET A 144 2.67 3.79 6.00
C MET A 144 3.04 5.16 6.58
N ASN A 145 3.60 5.18 7.79
CA ASN A 145 3.87 6.41 8.53
C ASN A 145 5.25 6.98 8.20
N THR A 146 5.37 7.55 7.01
CA THR A 146 6.56 8.27 6.55
C THR A 146 6.62 9.68 7.11
N GLY A 147 7.75 10.33 7.01
CA GLY A 147 7.90 11.70 7.51
C GLY A 147 9.08 12.44 6.88
N TRP A 148 9.39 13.57 7.46
CA TRP A 148 10.49 14.44 7.08
C TRP A 148 11.38 14.64 8.31
N ASP A 149 12.68 14.77 8.11
CA ASP A 149 13.59 15.22 9.15
C ASP A 149 13.58 16.77 9.27
N ASP A 150 14.30 17.30 10.26
CA ASP A 150 14.38 18.74 10.48
C ASP A 150 15.11 19.49 9.34
N ALA A 151 15.88 18.79 8.52
CA ALA A 151 16.54 19.32 7.34
C ALA A 151 15.67 19.26 6.07
N GLY A 152 14.45 18.72 6.18
CA GLY A 152 13.51 18.59 5.06
C GLY A 152 13.76 17.38 4.17
N ASN A 153 14.58 16.40 4.59
CA ASN A 153 14.77 15.16 3.86
C ASN A 153 13.60 14.21 4.13
N PHE A 154 13.10 13.59 3.07
CA PHE A 154 12.08 12.56 3.21
C PHE A 154 12.68 11.29 3.82
N ILE A 155 12.05 10.79 4.89
CA ILE A 155 12.48 9.57 5.56
C ILE A 155 11.36 8.55 5.47
N PRO A 156 11.51 7.51 4.64
CA PRO A 156 10.57 6.42 4.58
C PRO A 156 10.64 5.60 5.89
N ASN A 157 9.48 5.15 6.38
CA ASN A 157 9.37 4.28 7.57
C ASN A 157 10.01 4.83 8.85
N VAL A 158 10.13 6.15 8.97
CA VAL A 158 10.76 6.80 10.12
C VAL A 158 9.94 6.64 11.40
N ARG A 159 8.65 6.50 11.25
CA ARG A 159 7.70 6.42 12.35
C ARG A 159 6.98 5.08 12.34
N ARG A 160 6.60 4.68 13.54
CA ARG A 160 5.81 3.47 13.74
C ARG A 160 4.48 3.54 13.00
N ASN A 161 4.05 2.43 12.42
CA ASN A 161 2.71 2.26 11.89
C ASN A 161 1.69 2.35 13.03
N THR A 162 0.71 3.22 12.88
CA THR A 162 -0.31 3.55 13.89
C THR A 162 -1.62 2.80 13.71
N GLY A 163 -1.71 1.92 12.72
CA GLY A 163 -2.88 1.09 12.45
C GLY A 163 -3.23 0.18 13.62
N ARG A 164 -4.50 -0.12 13.78
CA ARG A 164 -5.04 -0.97 14.84
C ARG A 164 -5.90 -2.07 14.23
N LYS A 165 -6.02 -3.18 14.93
CA LYS A 165 -6.97 -4.23 14.57
C LYS A 165 -8.36 -3.65 14.40
N GLY A 166 -9.01 -3.96 13.28
CA GLY A 166 -10.36 -3.49 12.94
C GLY A 166 -10.40 -2.14 12.22
N ASP A 167 -9.28 -1.42 12.11
CA ASP A 167 -9.22 -0.20 11.30
C ASP A 167 -9.52 -0.52 9.84
N THR A 168 -10.47 0.20 9.26
CA THR A 168 -10.95 -0.04 7.91
C THR A 168 -10.86 1.21 7.04
N VAL A 169 -10.28 1.06 5.86
CA VAL A 169 -10.37 2.04 4.78
C VAL A 169 -11.46 1.59 3.82
N VAL A 170 -12.32 2.51 3.41
CA VAL A 170 -13.38 2.26 2.41
C VAL A 170 -13.13 3.12 1.19
N LEU A 171 -12.95 2.47 0.04
CA LEU A 171 -12.80 3.10 -1.26
C LEU A 171 -14.05 2.86 -2.10
N LEU A 172 -14.62 3.92 -2.69
CA LEU A 172 -15.70 3.84 -3.66
C LEU A 172 -15.15 3.88 -5.07
N ALA A 173 -15.52 2.95 -5.92
CA ALA A 173 -15.20 2.97 -7.33
C ALA A 173 -16.07 4.01 -8.08
N LEU A 174 -15.43 4.96 -8.75
CA LEU A 174 -16.08 6.00 -9.56
C LEU A 174 -16.20 5.60 -11.03
N MET A 175 -15.47 4.58 -11.43
CA MET A 175 -15.52 3.92 -12.73
C MET A 175 -15.23 2.43 -12.53
N ASP A 176 -15.43 1.61 -13.55
CA ASP A 176 -15.05 0.21 -13.49
C ASP A 176 -13.53 0.09 -13.37
N VAL A 177 -13.06 -0.52 -12.29
CA VAL A 177 -11.63 -0.62 -11.98
C VAL A 177 -11.21 -2.05 -11.66
N LEU A 178 -9.97 -2.36 -11.98
CA LEU A 178 -9.25 -3.50 -11.42
C LEU A 178 -8.46 -2.96 -10.22
N ALA A 179 -8.94 -3.21 -9.02
CA ALA A 179 -8.29 -2.80 -7.77
C ALA A 179 -7.33 -3.89 -7.28
N VAL A 180 -6.15 -3.49 -6.83
CA VAL A 180 -5.09 -4.43 -6.44
C VAL A 180 -4.53 -4.04 -5.07
N PRO A 181 -5.19 -4.42 -3.97
CA PRO A 181 -4.60 -4.34 -2.64
C PRO A 181 -3.59 -5.48 -2.45
N ILE A 182 -2.44 -5.16 -1.84
CA ILE A 182 -1.45 -6.15 -1.41
C ILE A 182 -1.01 -5.90 0.03
N VAL A 183 -0.63 -6.97 0.71
CA VAL A 183 0.04 -6.91 2.01
C VAL A 183 1.51 -6.64 1.79
N CYS A 184 2.02 -5.51 2.27
CA CYS A 184 3.38 -5.05 1.99
C CYS A 184 4.44 -6.09 2.38
N GLY A 185 5.33 -6.39 1.44
CA GLY A 185 6.36 -7.41 1.56
C GLY A 185 7.62 -7.00 2.34
N SER A 186 7.66 -5.79 2.92
CA SER A 186 8.78 -5.31 3.74
C SER A 186 8.43 -5.14 5.22
N GLY A 187 7.31 -5.72 5.65
CA GLY A 187 6.77 -5.51 6.99
C GLY A 187 7.64 -6.03 8.12
N ASP A 188 8.41 -7.09 7.88
CA ASP A 188 9.29 -7.73 8.86
C ASP A 188 10.62 -6.99 9.09
N VAL A 189 10.99 -6.08 8.19
CA VAL A 189 12.30 -5.38 8.24
C VAL A 189 12.17 -3.88 8.49
N SER A 190 10.96 -3.39 8.71
CA SER A 190 10.74 -1.95 8.87
C SER A 190 9.53 -1.62 9.75
N ASN A 191 9.47 -0.34 10.14
CA ASN A 191 8.29 0.23 10.81
C ASN A 191 7.02 0.25 9.94
N THR A 192 7.10 -0.16 8.68
CA THR A 192 5.96 -0.24 7.76
C THR A 192 4.83 -1.10 8.34
N SER A 193 5.18 -2.21 8.96
CA SER A 193 4.25 -3.07 9.68
C SER A 193 4.75 -3.40 11.10
N ASN A 194 5.57 -2.52 11.69
CA ASN A 194 6.17 -2.68 13.00
C ASN A 194 6.96 -4.00 13.15
N TYR A 195 7.74 -4.33 12.12
CA TYR A 195 8.61 -5.52 12.07
C TYR A 195 7.87 -6.86 12.18
N TRP A 196 6.59 -6.89 11.81
CA TRP A 196 5.80 -8.11 11.84
C TRP A 196 4.75 -8.12 10.73
N PHE A 197 4.66 -9.21 9.98
CA PHE A 197 3.61 -9.41 8.99
C PHE A 197 2.28 -9.77 9.64
N ARG A 198 1.21 -9.12 9.18
CA ARG A 198 -0.16 -9.42 9.58
C ARG A 198 -1.07 -9.49 8.37
N PRO A 199 -2.10 -10.33 8.41
CA PRO A 199 -3.09 -10.40 7.35
C PRO A 199 -3.99 -9.17 7.34
N ILE A 200 -4.66 -8.97 6.20
CA ILE A 200 -5.75 -8.01 6.06
C ILE A 200 -7.01 -8.72 5.59
N ASP A 201 -8.17 -8.20 5.97
CA ASP A 201 -9.45 -8.68 5.47
C ASP A 201 -9.93 -7.74 4.36
N ILE A 202 -10.37 -8.33 3.26
CA ILE A 202 -10.90 -7.62 2.09
C ILE A 202 -12.38 -7.95 1.97
N GLU A 203 -13.19 -6.92 1.73
CA GLU A 203 -14.59 -7.08 1.41
C GLU A 203 -14.96 -6.15 0.25
N VAL A 204 -15.64 -6.68 -0.75
CA VAL A 204 -16.30 -5.90 -1.80
C VAL A 204 -17.79 -5.91 -1.54
N ARG A 205 -18.38 -4.72 -1.50
CA ARG A 205 -19.82 -4.57 -1.36
C ARG A 205 -20.43 -3.98 -2.62
N ASP A 206 -21.63 -4.42 -2.91
CA ASP A 206 -22.39 -3.90 -4.03
C ASP A 206 -22.78 -2.43 -3.78
N TYR A 207 -23.14 -1.75 -4.85
CA TYR A 207 -23.63 -0.39 -4.70
C TYR A 207 -24.95 -0.39 -3.93
N SER A 208 -25.14 0.68 -3.19
CA SER A 208 -26.40 1.02 -2.53
C SER A 208 -26.88 2.37 -3.07
N SER A 209 -28.13 2.73 -2.77
CA SER A 209 -28.64 4.07 -3.09
C SER A 209 -27.73 5.19 -2.56
N ASP A 210 -27.11 4.98 -1.40
CA ASP A 210 -26.19 5.95 -0.80
C ASP A 210 -24.86 6.04 -1.57
N SER A 211 -24.29 4.91 -2.00
CA SER A 211 -23.05 4.88 -2.78
C SER A 211 -23.27 5.39 -4.21
N GLU A 212 -24.42 5.11 -4.81
CA GLU A 212 -24.82 5.65 -6.11
C GLU A 212 -24.96 7.17 -6.05
N ALA A 213 -25.73 7.70 -5.10
CA ALA A 213 -25.86 9.15 -4.90
C ALA A 213 -24.53 9.84 -4.58
N ALA A 214 -23.61 9.17 -3.86
CA ALA A 214 -22.27 9.69 -3.61
C ALA A 214 -21.43 9.72 -4.89
N THR A 215 -21.51 8.66 -5.70
CA THR A 215 -20.84 8.56 -7.00
C THR A 215 -21.32 9.67 -7.93
N GLU A 216 -22.61 9.82 -8.11
CA GLU A 216 -23.18 10.87 -8.96
C GLU A 216 -22.77 12.27 -8.55
N ARG A 217 -22.81 12.58 -7.25
CA ARG A 217 -22.37 13.90 -6.73
C ARG A 217 -20.90 14.17 -6.99
N LEU A 218 -20.04 13.16 -6.83
CA LEU A 218 -18.60 13.29 -7.07
C LEU A 218 -18.30 13.41 -8.55
N LEU A 219 -18.94 12.60 -9.38
CA LEU A 219 -18.81 12.67 -10.83
C LEU A 219 -19.33 14.01 -11.37
N ALA A 220 -20.45 14.52 -10.86
CA ALA A 220 -20.97 15.83 -11.26
C ALA A 220 -19.99 16.98 -10.97
N LYS A 221 -19.25 16.93 -9.88
CA LYS A 221 -18.18 17.89 -9.57
C LYS A 221 -17.00 17.81 -10.56
N HIS A 222 -16.82 16.68 -11.19
CA HIS A 222 -15.65 16.38 -12.02
C HIS A 222 -16.02 16.11 -13.50
N THR A 223 -17.28 16.35 -13.90
CA THR A 223 -17.74 16.17 -15.30
C THR A 223 -16.87 16.90 -16.30
N GLY A 224 -16.35 18.08 -15.92
CA GLY A 224 -15.37 18.78 -16.75
C GLY A 224 -14.07 18.01 -17.00
N PHE A 225 -13.76 16.98 -16.20
CA PHE A 225 -12.55 16.15 -16.34
C PHE A 225 -12.84 14.82 -17.05
N ILE A 226 -14.02 14.23 -16.86
CA ILE A 226 -14.38 12.88 -17.31
C ILE A 226 -14.54 12.81 -18.84
N ASN A 227 -14.94 13.89 -19.47
CA ASN A 227 -15.25 13.92 -20.91
C ASN A 227 -14.20 14.62 -21.76
N GLN A 228 -13.01 14.88 -21.23
CA GLN A 228 -12.19 15.94 -21.80
C GLN A 228 -11.32 15.56 -22.96
N ARG A 229 -10.99 14.29 -23.17
CA ARG A 229 -10.13 13.96 -24.31
C ARG A 229 -10.49 12.60 -24.89
N LYS A 230 -11.19 12.66 -25.99
CA LYS A 230 -11.30 11.50 -26.85
C LYS A 230 -9.92 11.12 -27.40
N PRO A 231 -9.65 9.84 -27.67
CA PRO A 231 -8.35 9.38 -28.19
C PRO A 231 -7.84 10.17 -29.40
N GLU A 232 -8.74 10.60 -30.27
CA GLU A 232 -8.45 11.40 -31.47
C GLU A 232 -7.98 12.83 -31.17
N GLN A 233 -8.15 13.32 -29.94
CA GLN A 233 -7.69 14.64 -29.50
C GLN A 233 -6.27 14.64 -28.97
N PHE A 234 -5.63 13.48 -28.88
CA PHE A 234 -4.25 13.39 -28.48
C PHE A 234 -3.33 13.78 -29.64
N ARG A 235 -2.31 14.59 -29.36
CA ARG A 235 -1.31 14.96 -30.38
C ARG A 235 -0.52 13.77 -30.90
N VAL A 236 -0.45 12.72 -30.12
CA VAL A 236 0.16 11.44 -30.51
C VAL A 236 -0.96 10.42 -30.57
N PRO A 237 -1.20 9.79 -31.71
CA PRO A 237 -2.23 8.76 -31.83
C PRO A 237 -1.99 7.67 -30.78
N PRO A 238 -3.06 7.14 -30.16
CA PRO A 238 -2.91 6.02 -29.26
C PRO A 238 -2.24 4.89 -30.02
N ARG A 239 -1.19 4.32 -29.46
CA ARG A 239 -0.64 3.07 -30.00
C ARG A 239 -1.72 2.01 -29.92
N ASP A 240 -1.75 1.17 -30.94
CA ASP A 240 -2.72 0.09 -31.07
C ASP A 240 -2.88 -0.67 -29.74
N SER A 241 -4.12 -0.98 -29.42
CA SER A 241 -4.48 -1.70 -28.18
C SER A 241 -3.93 -3.13 -28.15
N ASN A 242 -3.53 -3.68 -29.29
CA ASN A 242 -2.79 -4.93 -29.42
C ASN A 242 -1.33 -4.78 -28.97
N ARG A 243 -1.11 -4.12 -27.85
CA ARG A 243 0.17 -4.18 -27.18
C ARG A 243 0.40 -5.65 -26.81
N GLU A 244 1.22 -6.34 -27.61
CA GLU A 244 1.84 -7.53 -27.11
C GLU A 244 2.49 -7.19 -25.78
N CYS A 245 2.02 -7.83 -24.73
CA CYS A 245 2.65 -7.71 -23.43
C CYS A 245 4.09 -8.21 -23.61
N ARG A 246 5.03 -7.27 -23.68
CA ARG A 246 6.46 -7.60 -23.69
C ARG A 246 6.86 -7.97 -22.27
N CYS A 247 6.22 -9.01 -21.76
CA CYS A 247 6.74 -9.66 -20.57
C CYS A 247 8.14 -10.16 -20.93
N ASP A 248 9.12 -9.75 -20.16
CA ASP A 248 10.41 -10.42 -20.22
C ASP A 248 10.15 -11.91 -19.97
N PRO A 249 10.33 -12.80 -20.97
CA PRO A 249 10.05 -14.22 -20.80
C PRO A 249 10.98 -14.87 -19.78
N TYR A 250 12.05 -14.18 -19.38
CA TYR A 250 12.99 -14.60 -18.36
C TYR A 250 12.67 -14.01 -16.98
N TYR A 251 11.76 -13.03 -16.89
CA TYR A 251 11.30 -12.51 -15.61
C TYR A 251 10.46 -13.58 -14.91
N LYS A 252 10.98 -14.11 -13.85
CA LYS A 252 10.23 -14.94 -12.91
C LYS A 252 10.09 -14.14 -11.63
N PRO A 253 8.87 -13.88 -11.17
CA PRO A 253 8.66 -13.29 -9.85
C PRO A 253 9.48 -14.10 -8.84
N LYS A 254 10.36 -13.41 -8.14
CA LYS A 254 11.21 -14.04 -7.12
C LYS A 254 10.41 -14.14 -5.82
N PHE A 255 9.29 -14.83 -5.88
CA PHE A 255 8.51 -15.09 -4.69
C PHE A 255 9.22 -16.17 -3.86
N VAL A 256 9.76 -15.78 -2.75
CA VAL A 256 10.26 -16.70 -1.75
C VAL A 256 9.36 -16.58 -0.53
N ASN A 257 8.53 -17.59 -0.35
CA ASN A 257 7.77 -17.73 0.88
C ASN A 257 8.79 -18.15 1.97
N PHE A 258 9.36 -17.15 2.66
CA PHE A 258 10.16 -17.45 3.83
C PHE A 258 9.20 -17.87 4.94
N PRO A 259 9.25 -19.13 5.40
CA PRO A 259 8.50 -19.46 6.59
C PRO A 259 9.01 -18.54 7.71
N ILE A 260 8.12 -17.78 8.30
CA ILE A 260 8.43 -16.96 9.46
C ILE A 260 8.82 -17.94 10.55
N GLN A 261 10.13 -18.09 10.77
CA GLN A 261 10.64 -18.90 11.88
C GLN A 261 10.47 -18.08 13.15
N THR A 262 9.40 -18.33 13.86
CA THR A 262 9.22 -17.78 15.19
C THR A 262 10.08 -18.57 16.18
N ARG A 263 10.94 -17.87 16.90
CA ARG A 263 11.60 -18.39 18.10
C ARG A 263 11.03 -17.65 19.30
N THR A 264 10.54 -18.39 20.27
CA THR A 264 10.09 -17.80 21.51
C THR A 264 11.32 -17.50 22.38
N LEU A 265 11.48 -16.25 22.77
CA LEU A 265 12.47 -15.81 23.74
C LEU A 265 11.72 -15.38 25.01
N ASN A 266 11.93 -16.06 26.09
CA ASN A 266 11.44 -15.66 27.40
C ASN A 266 12.47 -14.72 28.03
N ILE A 267 12.05 -13.53 28.39
CA ILE A 267 12.90 -12.53 29.04
C ILE A 267 12.27 -12.20 30.39
N ASP A 268 13.02 -12.39 31.43
CA ASP A 268 12.63 -11.93 32.77
C ASP A 268 12.94 -10.43 32.87
N LEU A 269 11.91 -9.64 33.04
CA LEU A 269 12.01 -8.20 33.21
C LEU A 269 11.88 -7.84 34.67
N ASP A 270 12.75 -6.96 35.15
CA ASP A 270 12.55 -6.37 36.46
C ASP A 270 11.38 -5.34 36.42
N THR A 271 11.00 -4.87 37.59
CA THR A 271 9.88 -3.92 37.72
C THR A 271 10.11 -2.63 36.93
N GLN A 272 11.34 -2.16 36.89
CA GLN A 272 11.71 -0.92 36.18
C GLN A 272 11.62 -1.11 34.66
N ASP A 273 12.08 -2.24 34.15
CA ASP A 273 11.99 -2.57 32.71
C ASP A 273 10.54 -2.75 32.28
N HIS A 274 9.75 -3.47 33.09
CA HIS A 274 8.32 -3.63 32.84
C HIS A 274 7.58 -2.27 32.80
N ASP A 275 7.83 -1.40 33.79
CA ASP A 275 7.23 -0.05 33.83
C ASP A 275 7.66 0.80 32.64
N SER A 276 8.89 0.64 32.19
CA SER A 276 9.41 1.34 31.00
C SER A 276 8.69 0.89 29.74
N LEU A 277 8.46 -0.43 29.57
CA LEU A 277 7.66 -0.95 28.45
C LEU A 277 6.21 -0.47 28.51
N GLN A 278 5.59 -0.44 29.69
CA GLN A 278 4.23 0.10 29.86
C GLN A 278 4.15 1.59 29.50
N LYS A 279 5.18 2.38 29.78
CA LYS A 279 5.26 3.78 29.35
C LYS A 279 5.34 3.88 27.83
N LEU A 280 6.14 3.02 27.17
CA LEU A 280 6.21 2.98 25.70
C LEU A 280 4.86 2.63 25.08
N VAL A 281 4.12 1.68 25.64
CA VAL A 281 2.75 1.35 25.21
C VAL A 281 1.83 2.56 25.36
N LYS A 282 1.85 3.24 26.48
CA LYS A 282 1.04 4.46 26.71
C LYS A 282 1.39 5.59 25.74
N MET A 283 2.64 5.66 25.29
CA MET A 283 3.11 6.61 24.30
C MET A 283 2.78 6.17 22.84
N GLY A 284 2.07 5.07 22.66
CA GLY A 284 1.72 4.53 21.35
C GLY A 284 2.88 3.84 20.61
N GLN A 285 3.93 3.44 21.34
CA GLN A 285 5.09 2.74 20.78
C GLN A 285 4.91 1.22 20.74
N GLY A 286 3.73 0.72 21.08
CA GLY A 286 3.32 -0.68 21.06
C GLY A 286 1.85 -0.82 21.41
N GLN A 287 1.22 -1.90 20.95
CA GLN A 287 -0.14 -2.28 21.36
C GLN A 287 -0.11 -2.88 22.78
N ASP A 288 0.96 -3.59 23.07
CA ASP A 288 1.26 -4.22 24.36
C ASP A 288 2.78 -4.18 24.62
N ALA A 289 3.19 -4.71 25.75
CA ALA A 289 4.59 -4.72 26.18
C ALA A 289 5.49 -5.53 25.22
N GLU A 290 5.01 -6.64 24.70
CA GLU A 290 5.76 -7.47 23.74
C GLU A 290 6.02 -6.71 22.44
N ASP A 291 4.98 -6.08 21.89
CA ASP A 291 5.07 -5.30 20.66
C ASP A 291 5.95 -4.05 20.86
N ALA A 292 5.88 -3.41 22.02
CA ALA A 292 6.76 -2.29 22.38
C ALA A 292 8.22 -2.71 22.47
N PHE A 293 8.50 -3.85 23.13
CA PHE A 293 9.85 -4.41 23.23
C PHE A 293 10.43 -4.77 21.86
N ARG A 294 9.68 -5.51 21.05
CA ARG A 294 10.07 -5.88 19.69
C ARG A 294 10.41 -4.65 18.84
N THR A 295 9.56 -3.64 18.89
CA THR A 295 9.77 -2.38 18.17
C THR A 295 11.03 -1.65 18.63
N ALA A 296 11.28 -1.58 19.94
CA ALA A 296 12.47 -0.93 20.49
C ALA A 296 13.76 -1.64 20.04
N VAL A 297 13.79 -2.98 20.15
CA VAL A 297 14.95 -3.78 19.73
C VAL A 297 15.22 -3.64 18.24
N MET A 298 14.20 -3.76 17.40
CA MET A 298 14.38 -3.68 15.95
C MET A 298 14.72 -2.27 15.49
N THR A 299 14.16 -1.24 16.12
CA THR A 299 14.52 0.16 15.85
C THR A 299 15.99 0.41 16.21
N TRP A 300 16.45 -0.09 17.37
CA TRP A 300 17.83 0.00 17.77
C TRP A 300 18.77 -0.72 16.78
N TYR A 301 18.45 -1.96 16.43
CA TYR A 301 19.22 -2.75 15.46
C TYR A 301 19.33 -2.02 14.11
N THR A 302 18.22 -1.57 13.56
CA THR A 302 18.20 -0.87 12.26
C THR A 302 19.04 0.41 12.30
N ARG A 303 18.91 1.22 13.35
CA ARG A 303 19.71 2.45 13.52
C ARG A 303 21.19 2.18 13.61
N ASN A 304 21.59 1.14 14.32
CA ASN A 304 23.01 0.82 14.48
C ASN A 304 23.60 0.14 13.24
N LYS A 305 22.83 -0.69 12.53
CA LYS A 305 23.25 -1.27 11.25
C LYS A 305 23.49 -0.18 10.21
N THR A 306 22.59 0.80 10.11
CA THR A 306 22.74 1.92 9.18
C THR A 306 23.97 2.78 9.51
N ARG A 307 24.28 2.98 10.80
CA ARG A 307 25.48 3.71 11.23
C ARG A 307 26.80 2.99 10.92
N GLN A 308 26.80 1.67 10.76
CA GLN A 308 27.97 0.89 10.38
C GLN A 308 28.23 0.90 8.85
N ILE A 309 27.19 1.15 8.05
CA ILE A 309 27.32 1.19 6.58
C ILE A 309 27.80 2.56 6.07
N VAL A 310 27.46 3.64 6.77
CA VAL A 310 27.80 5.01 6.35
C VAL A 310 29.30 5.32 6.38
N PRO A 311 30.11 4.89 7.36
CA PRO A 311 31.55 5.10 7.32
C PRO A 311 32.26 4.42 6.14
N GLU A 312 31.85 3.22 5.77
CA GLU A 312 32.44 2.46 4.66
C GLU A 312 32.14 3.08 3.27
N LEU A 313 31.05 3.83 3.16
CA LEU A 313 30.69 4.56 1.93
C LEU A 313 31.38 5.94 1.81
N LEU A 314 31.87 6.48 2.92
CA LEU A 314 32.54 7.79 2.95
C LEU A 314 34.05 7.68 2.77
N ASP A 315 34.60 6.46 2.83
CA ASP A 315 36.03 6.16 2.55
C ASP A 315 36.29 5.80 1.07
N LEU A 316 35.28 6.02 0.20
CA LEU A 316 35.38 5.96 -1.27
C LEU A 316 35.40 7.36 -1.85
#